data_53eaff9c1395ddde92745916ecfed5f3
#
_entry.id   53eaff9c1395ddde92745916ecfed5f3
#
_cell.length_a   1.000
_cell.length_b   1.000
_cell.length_c   1.000
_cell.angle_alpha   90.00
_cell.angle_beta   90.00
_cell.angle_gamma   90.00
#
_symmetry.space_group_name_H-M   'P 1'
#
loop_
_entity.id
_entity.type
_entity.pdbx_description
1 polymer ?
#
loop_
_entity_poly.entity_id
_entity_poly.type
_entity_poly.pdbx_seq_one_letter_code
_entity_poly.pdbx_strand_id
1 'polypeptide(L)'
;MKIVYQGIPGSYSEACAQKNYPGVETIACKTFDECFEKASKDNNVRALIPESNKTTGNIGVEYLIFRYKLNIYAEHFFPINHHLMAIKNATINDIKDVYSHA
;
A
#
# COMPACT_ATOMS: atom_id res chain seq x y z
N MET A 1 -10.49 -15.00 -3.63
CA MET A 1 -9.72 -14.23 -2.66
C MET A 1 -9.75 -12.77 -3.03
N LYS A 2 -9.84 -11.91 -2.03
CA LYS A 2 -9.81 -10.47 -2.21
C LYS A 2 -8.66 -9.89 -1.39
N ILE A 3 -8.03 -8.84 -1.90
CA ILE A 3 -6.97 -8.15 -1.18
C ILE A 3 -7.40 -6.72 -0.90
N VAL A 4 -7.36 -6.33 0.38
CA VAL A 4 -7.61 -4.96 0.81
C VAL A 4 -6.28 -4.27 1.09
N TYR A 5 -6.19 -3.00 0.79
CA TYR A 5 -4.99 -2.20 0.99
C TYR A 5 -5.36 -0.77 1.39
N GLN A 6 -4.47 -0.11 2.09
CA GLN A 6 -4.68 1.29 2.45
C GLN A 6 -4.15 2.18 1.33
N GLY A 7 -4.98 3.08 0.85
CA GLY A 7 -4.61 4.01 -0.21
C GLY A 7 -5.70 4.17 -1.25
N ILE A 8 -5.27 4.50 -2.45
CA ILE A 8 -6.16 4.71 -3.59
C ILE A 8 -5.74 3.79 -4.73
N PRO A 9 -6.62 3.55 -5.73
CA PRO A 9 -6.24 2.82 -6.93
C PRO A 9 -5.03 3.47 -7.60
N GLY A 10 -4.10 2.66 -8.06
CA GLY A 10 -2.85 3.12 -8.67
C GLY A 10 -1.70 3.25 -7.68
N SER A 11 -1.92 2.99 -6.39
CA SER A 11 -0.85 3.03 -5.39
C SER A 11 0.12 1.85 -5.54
N TYR A 12 1.28 1.97 -4.88
CA TYR A 12 2.24 0.87 -4.86
C TYR A 12 1.67 -0.40 -4.21
N SER A 13 0.81 -0.26 -3.22
CA SER A 13 0.16 -1.41 -2.58
C SER A 13 -0.71 -2.17 -3.57
N GLU A 14 -1.49 -1.47 -4.37
CA GLU A 14 -2.29 -2.13 -5.41
C GLU A 14 -1.39 -2.78 -6.45
N ALA A 15 -0.34 -2.10 -6.90
CA ALA A 15 0.59 -2.66 -7.87
C ALA A 15 1.27 -3.93 -7.33
N CYS A 16 1.62 -3.93 -6.06
CA CYS A 16 2.19 -5.11 -5.40
C CYS A 16 1.20 -6.28 -5.40
N ALA A 17 -0.07 -6.00 -5.08
CA ALA A 17 -1.11 -7.02 -5.08
C ALA A 17 -1.28 -7.63 -6.47
N GLN A 18 -1.36 -6.82 -7.50
CA GLN A 18 -1.56 -7.30 -8.86
C GLN A 18 -0.35 -8.07 -9.37
N LYS A 19 0.85 -7.66 -9.01
CA LYS A 19 2.07 -8.36 -9.42
C LYS A 19 2.17 -9.75 -8.81
N ASN A 20 1.86 -9.88 -7.54
CA ASN A 20 2.02 -11.14 -6.81
C ASN A 20 0.78 -12.04 -6.89
N TYR A 21 -0.38 -11.47 -7.15
CA TYR A 21 -1.65 -12.21 -7.26
C TYR A 21 -2.42 -11.69 -8.48
N PRO A 22 -1.96 -12.02 -9.70
CA PRO A 22 -2.61 -11.51 -10.91
C PRO A 22 -4.09 -11.88 -10.98
N GLY A 23 -4.91 -10.90 -11.33
CA GLY A 23 -6.35 -11.11 -11.46
C GLY A 23 -7.14 -11.07 -10.16
N VAL A 24 -6.48 -10.85 -9.01
CA VAL A 24 -7.18 -10.75 -7.74
C VAL A 24 -7.99 -9.45 -7.67
N GLU A 25 -9.15 -9.52 -7.01
CA GLU A 25 -9.92 -8.31 -6.74
C GLU A 25 -9.25 -7.52 -5.62
N THR A 26 -9.02 -6.23 -5.86
CA THR A 26 -8.39 -5.34 -4.88
C THR A 26 -9.39 -4.30 -4.41
N ILE A 27 -9.36 -3.98 -3.11
CA ILE A 27 -10.27 -3.03 -2.48
C ILE A 27 -9.44 -2.00 -1.73
N ALA A 28 -9.60 -0.72 -2.09
CA ALA A 28 -8.92 0.37 -1.42
C ALA A 28 -9.63 0.73 -0.12
N CYS A 29 -8.86 0.92 0.93
CA CYS A 29 -9.35 1.32 2.24
C CYS A 29 -8.69 2.63 2.65
N LYS A 30 -9.37 3.42 3.46
CA LYS A 30 -8.86 4.72 3.89
C LYS A 30 -7.79 4.59 4.98
N THR A 31 -7.91 3.59 5.84
CA THR A 31 -7.00 3.41 6.96
C THR A 31 -6.52 1.98 7.06
N PHE A 32 -5.39 1.78 7.75
CA PHE A 32 -4.91 0.43 8.03
C PHE A 32 -5.89 -0.33 8.94
N ASP A 33 -6.51 0.33 9.90
CA ASP A 33 -7.53 -0.29 10.76
C ASP A 33 -8.65 -0.90 9.93
N GLU A 34 -9.12 -0.20 8.91
CA GLU A 34 -10.16 -0.71 8.03
C GLU A 34 -9.72 -1.96 7.29
N CYS A 35 -8.48 -1.98 6.81
CA CYS A 35 -7.92 -3.17 6.16
C CYS A 35 -7.89 -4.37 7.09
N PHE A 36 -7.39 -4.17 8.31
CA PHE A 36 -7.30 -5.25 9.29
C PHE A 36 -8.68 -5.74 9.70
N GLU A 37 -9.63 -4.82 9.88
CA GLU A 37 -11.01 -5.17 10.23
C GLU A 37 -11.64 -6.05 9.16
N LYS A 38 -11.52 -5.67 7.90
CA LYS A 38 -12.07 -6.45 6.79
C LYS A 38 -11.45 -7.85 6.71
N ALA A 39 -10.14 -7.95 6.89
CA ALA A 39 -9.45 -9.23 6.87
C ALA A 39 -9.83 -10.12 8.04
N SER A 40 -10.13 -9.53 9.19
CA SER A 40 -10.50 -10.29 10.39
C SER A 40 -11.92 -10.87 10.31
N LYS A 41 -12.78 -10.29 9.50
CA LYS A 41 -14.18 -10.70 9.39
C LYS A 41 -14.46 -11.71 8.30
N ASP A 42 -13.57 -11.86 7.34
CA ASP A 42 -13.78 -12.73 6.18
C ASP A 42 -12.52 -13.51 5.86
N ASN A 43 -12.61 -14.83 5.93
CA ASN A 43 -11.47 -15.71 5.62
C ASN A 43 -11.00 -15.62 4.17
N ASN A 44 -11.82 -15.07 3.30
CA ASN A 44 -11.50 -14.91 1.88
C ASN A 44 -10.84 -13.56 1.57
N VAL A 45 -10.63 -12.74 2.59
CA VAL A 45 -10.00 -11.42 2.46
C VAL A 45 -8.62 -11.45 3.08
N ARG A 46 -7.65 -10.87 2.38
CA ARG A 46 -6.29 -10.69 2.89
C ARG A 46 -5.96 -9.21 2.87
N ALA A 47 -5.29 -8.72 3.88
CA ALA A 47 -4.82 -7.34 3.93
C ALA A 47 -3.36 -7.30 3.49
N LEU A 48 -3.07 -6.45 2.52
CA LEU A 48 -1.69 -6.21 2.07
C LEU A 48 -1.23 -4.90 2.71
N ILE A 49 -0.30 -5.02 3.65
CA ILE A 49 0.13 -3.92 4.50
C ILE A 49 1.63 -3.69 4.34
N PRO A 50 2.06 -2.45 4.08
CA PRO A 50 3.47 -2.14 4.10
C PRO A 50 3.99 -2.18 5.53
N GLU A 51 5.04 -2.94 5.77
CA GLU A 51 5.66 -3.01 7.10
C GLU A 51 6.81 -2.03 7.22
N SER A 52 7.63 -1.95 6.17
CA SER A 52 8.73 -1.00 6.10
C SER A 52 9.03 -0.63 4.67
N ASN A 53 9.70 0.50 4.46
CA ASN A 53 10.26 0.83 3.16
C ASN A 53 11.59 1.58 3.34
N LYS A 54 12.38 1.62 2.27
CA LYS A 54 13.71 2.22 2.33
C LYS A 54 13.68 3.73 2.56
N THR A 55 12.60 4.38 2.19
CA THR A 55 12.48 5.83 2.26
C THR A 55 12.00 6.31 3.63
N THR A 56 10.96 5.68 4.16
CA THR A 56 10.33 6.12 5.40
C THR A 56 10.58 5.20 6.59
N GLY A 57 11.20 4.02 6.37
CA GLY A 57 11.47 3.05 7.43
C GLY A 57 10.23 2.28 7.84
N ASN A 58 10.21 1.86 9.10
CA ASN A 58 9.10 1.06 9.65
C ASN A 58 7.83 1.90 9.77
N ILE A 59 6.72 1.37 9.28
CA ILE A 59 5.42 2.06 9.29
C ILE A 59 4.70 1.92 10.64
N GLY A 60 5.07 0.91 11.45
CA GLY A 60 4.55 0.80 12.81
C GLY A 60 3.13 0.25 12.90
N VAL A 61 2.80 -0.73 12.07
CA VAL A 61 1.44 -1.31 12.09
C VAL A 61 1.36 -2.64 12.84
N GLU A 62 2.45 -3.05 13.48
CA GLU A 62 2.52 -4.36 14.13
C GLU A 62 1.46 -4.53 15.22
N TYR A 63 1.12 -3.45 15.93
CA TYR A 63 0.10 -3.51 16.97
C TYR A 63 -1.28 -3.94 16.46
N LEU A 64 -1.56 -3.67 15.18
CA LEU A 64 -2.83 -4.05 14.57
C LEU A 64 -2.93 -5.57 14.37
N ILE A 65 -1.80 -6.24 14.16
CA ILE A 65 -1.76 -7.69 14.03
C ILE A 65 -2.27 -8.33 15.32
N PHE A 66 -1.81 -7.83 16.46
CA PHE A 66 -2.27 -8.33 17.76
C PHE A 66 -3.70 -7.94 18.03
N ARG A 67 -4.08 -6.70 17.74
CA ARG A 67 -5.42 -6.19 17.99
C ARG A 67 -6.50 -7.00 17.27
N TYR A 68 -6.27 -7.36 16.03
CA TYR A 68 -7.23 -8.11 15.21
C TYR A 68 -6.95 -9.60 15.16
N LYS A 69 -5.94 -10.07 15.89
CA LYS A 69 -5.58 -11.50 15.99
C LYS A 69 -5.33 -12.14 14.63
N LEU A 70 -4.64 -11.43 13.77
CA LEU A 70 -4.28 -11.90 12.45
C LEU A 70 -2.88 -12.49 12.44
N ASN A 71 -2.59 -13.27 11.41
CA ASN A 71 -1.28 -13.87 11.19
C ASN A 71 -0.70 -13.39 9.88
N ILE A 72 0.62 -13.25 9.83
CA ILE A 72 1.30 -12.97 8.58
C ILE A 72 1.25 -14.22 7.72
N TYR A 73 0.67 -14.10 6.53
CA TYR A 73 0.51 -15.21 5.60
C TYR A 73 1.67 -15.29 4.61
N ALA A 74 2.16 -14.15 4.15
CA ALA A 74 3.24 -14.09 3.18
C ALA A 74 3.91 -12.71 3.22
N GLU A 75 5.13 -12.64 2.72
CA GLU A 75 5.86 -11.38 2.58
C GLU A 75 6.22 -11.19 1.11
N HIS A 76 6.16 -9.94 0.66
CA HIS A 76 6.54 -9.58 -0.69
C HIS A 76 7.38 -8.32 -0.67
N PHE A 77 8.42 -8.30 -1.48
CA PHE A 77 9.26 -7.14 -1.66
C PHE A 77 8.90 -6.48 -2.99
N PHE A 78 8.62 -5.19 -2.96
CA PHE A 78 8.21 -4.45 -4.13
C PHE A 78 9.05 -3.18 -4.25
N PRO A 79 9.83 -3.04 -5.33
CA PRO A 79 10.64 -1.84 -5.50
C PRO A 79 9.78 -0.61 -5.68
N ILE A 80 10.13 0.46 -4.98
CA ILE A 80 9.45 1.74 -5.07
C ILE A 80 10.35 2.71 -5.83
N ASN A 81 9.85 3.19 -6.97
CA ASN A 81 10.55 4.14 -7.79
C ASN A 81 9.80 5.46 -7.78
N HIS A 82 10.47 6.50 -7.32
CA HIS A 82 9.89 7.84 -7.32
C HIS A 82 10.16 8.53 -8.64
N HIS A 83 9.15 9.21 -9.15
CA HIS A 83 9.26 9.97 -10.38
C HIS A 83 8.85 11.40 -10.11
N LEU A 84 9.67 12.34 -10.59
CA LEU A 84 9.31 13.75 -10.55
C LEU A 84 8.35 14.02 -11.71
N MET A 85 7.12 14.38 -11.39
CA MET A 85 6.06 14.57 -12.37
C MET A 85 5.65 16.02 -12.47
N ALA A 86 5.35 16.47 -13.68
CA ALA A 86 4.92 17.83 -13.95
C ALA A 86 3.99 17.83 -15.17
N ILE A 87 3.41 19.00 -15.44
CA ILE A 87 2.60 19.16 -16.64
C ILE A 87 3.48 18.99 -17.89
N LYS A 88 2.85 18.58 -18.99
CA LYS A 88 3.55 18.40 -20.27
C LYS A 88 4.27 19.70 -20.65
N ASN A 89 5.50 19.55 -21.15
CA ASN A 89 6.38 20.64 -21.58
C ASN A 89 7.00 21.48 -20.43
N ALA A 90 6.77 21.13 -19.16
CA ALA A 90 7.49 21.75 -18.08
C ALA A 90 8.95 21.29 -18.08
N THR A 91 9.86 22.16 -17.66
CA THR A 91 11.26 21.82 -17.47
C THR A 91 11.62 21.90 -15.99
N ILE A 92 12.78 21.38 -15.61
CA ILE A 92 13.21 21.42 -14.21
C ILE A 92 13.33 22.86 -13.70
N ASN A 93 13.62 23.80 -14.55
CA ASN A 93 13.72 25.22 -14.17
C ASN A 93 12.37 25.85 -13.85
N ASP A 94 11.26 25.23 -14.29
CA ASP A 94 9.91 25.73 -14.06
C ASP A 94 9.33 25.24 -12.72
N ILE A 95 10.03 24.32 -12.05
CA ILE A 95 9.55 23.71 -10.81
C ILE A 95 9.73 24.68 -9.65
N LYS A 96 8.63 25.05 -9.01
CA LYS A 96 8.62 25.91 -7.83
C LYS A 96 8.31 25.13 -6.57
N ASP A 97 7.40 24.15 -6.66
CA ASP A 97 6.95 23.37 -5.52
C ASP A 97 7.01 21.89 -5.88
N VAL A 98 7.42 21.07 -4.91
CA VAL A 98 7.42 19.60 -5.04
C VAL A 98 6.63 19.03 -3.88
N TYR A 99 5.63 18.19 -4.21
CA TYR A 99 4.78 17.55 -3.22
C TYR A 99 5.10 16.06 -3.16
N SER A 100 5.24 15.53 -1.96
CA SER A 100 5.50 14.12 -1.77
C SER A 100 4.92 13.63 -0.45
N HIS A 101 4.99 12.32 -0.26
CA HIS A 101 4.66 11.71 1.03
C HIS A 101 5.66 12.22 2.10
N ALA A 102 5.14 12.67 3.20
CA ALA A 102 5.96 13.19 4.29
C ALA A 102 6.71 12.10 5.05
#